data_ba74defb98e04c86ce8a42327c97fdb9
#
_entry.id   ba74defb98e04c86ce8a42327c97fdb9
#
_cell.length_a   1.000
_cell.length_b   1.000
_cell.length_c   1.000
_cell.angle_alpha   90.00
_cell.angle_beta   90.00
_cell.angle_gamma   90.00
#
_symmetry.space_group_name_H-M   'P 1'
#
loop_
_entity.id
_entity.type
_entity.pdbx_description
1 polymer ?
#
loop_
_entity_poly.entity_id
_entity_poly.type
_entity_poly.pdbx_seq_one_letter_code
_entity_poly.pdbx_strand_id
1 'polypeptide(L)'
;MPRDDGALLAHLNAASVDYVVIGGWAVIAHGYVRATKDVDILVADTPVVRRHVTEALAALAATRLNGSALSPTTPMPDQGWQLQTRLGRLDVLLEGPPPLDLASVKADAILRTIDGTSVLITGLAHLTAFKRLAGRLSDRADLEELERVLERPLPRLPLPGLDD
;
A
#
# COMPACT_ATOMS: atom_id res chain seq x y z
N MET A 1 -12.79 15.21 10.55
CA MET A 1 -11.33 15.47 10.60
C MET A 1 -10.81 15.56 9.17
N PRO A 2 -9.99 16.54 8.85
CA PRO A 2 -9.37 16.61 7.54
C PRO A 2 -8.40 15.44 7.34
N ARG A 3 -8.22 15.05 6.09
CA ARG A 3 -7.26 14.04 5.70
C ARG A 3 -5.84 14.46 6.07
N ASP A 4 -5.09 13.52 6.65
CA ASP A 4 -3.68 13.72 6.99
C ASP A 4 -2.94 12.39 6.84
N ASP A 5 -2.38 12.17 5.65
CA ASP A 5 -1.69 10.92 5.33
C ASP A 5 -0.43 10.75 6.17
N GLY A 6 0.28 11.84 6.47
CA GLY A 6 1.45 11.79 7.35
C GLY A 6 1.10 11.33 8.75
N ALA A 7 0.04 11.85 9.35
CA ALA A 7 -0.42 11.43 10.66
C ALA A 7 -0.92 9.98 10.67
N LEU A 8 -1.59 9.55 9.60
CA LEU A 8 -2.02 8.15 9.44
C LEU A 8 -0.83 7.20 9.46
N LEU A 9 0.20 7.51 8.67
CA LEU A 9 1.42 6.71 8.60
C LEU A 9 2.21 6.77 9.90
N ALA A 10 2.27 7.93 10.56
CA ALA A 10 2.90 8.07 11.88
C ALA A 10 2.21 7.19 12.93
N HIS A 11 0.89 7.07 12.87
CA HIS A 11 0.14 6.17 13.75
C HIS A 11 0.53 4.70 13.53
N LEU A 12 0.64 4.27 12.27
CA LEU A 12 1.08 2.91 11.95
C LEU A 12 2.52 2.66 12.44
N ASN A 13 3.41 3.63 12.28
CA ASN A 13 4.77 3.54 12.77
C ASN A 13 4.82 3.44 14.31
N ALA A 14 4.05 4.26 15.01
CA ALA A 14 3.96 4.22 16.47
C ALA A 14 3.39 2.90 17.00
N ALA A 15 2.50 2.27 16.26
CA ALA A 15 1.94 0.96 16.56
C ALA A 15 2.88 -0.21 16.16
N SER A 16 4.04 0.09 15.61
CA SER A 16 5.02 -0.92 15.14
C SER A 16 4.45 -1.85 14.07
N VAL A 17 3.59 -1.35 13.21
CA VAL A 17 3.10 -2.10 12.04
C VAL A 17 4.24 -2.22 11.04
N ASP A 18 4.50 -3.44 10.57
CA ASP A 18 5.48 -3.69 9.52
C ASP A 18 4.80 -3.65 8.15
N TYR A 19 5.11 -2.65 7.35
CA TYR A 19 4.44 -2.41 6.07
C TYR A 19 5.36 -1.72 5.06
N VAL A 20 4.97 -1.79 3.80
CA VAL A 20 5.53 -0.98 2.72
C VAL A 20 4.38 -0.24 2.04
N VAL A 21 4.57 1.05 1.76
CA VAL A 21 3.59 1.85 0.99
C VAL A 21 3.66 1.44 -0.48
N ILE A 22 2.50 1.16 -1.04
CA ILE A 22 2.31 0.82 -2.44
C ILE A 22 1.31 1.81 -3.08
N GLY A 23 0.80 1.53 -4.26
CA GLY A 23 -0.28 2.31 -4.87
C GLY A 23 0.11 3.71 -5.32
N GLY A 24 -0.81 4.66 -5.19
CA GLY A 24 -0.67 6.02 -5.74
C GLY A 24 0.51 6.80 -5.17
N TRP A 25 0.77 6.70 -3.87
CA TRP A 25 1.94 7.36 -3.28
C TRP A 25 3.26 6.80 -3.81
N ALA A 26 3.31 5.51 -4.13
CA ALA A 26 4.50 4.92 -4.76
C ALA A 26 4.69 5.45 -6.18
N VAL A 27 3.63 5.62 -6.94
CA VAL A 27 3.68 6.24 -8.28
C VAL A 27 4.25 7.65 -8.19
N ILE A 28 3.76 8.45 -7.24
CA ILE A 28 4.26 9.81 -7.01
C ILE A 28 5.74 9.80 -6.64
N ALA A 29 6.15 8.90 -5.75
CA ALA A 29 7.54 8.79 -5.29
C ALA A 29 8.51 8.44 -6.43
N HIS A 30 8.05 7.72 -7.44
CA HIS A 30 8.86 7.35 -8.61
C HIS A 30 8.80 8.36 -9.75
N GLY A 31 8.11 9.49 -9.59
CA GLY A 31 8.23 10.63 -10.48
C GLY A 31 6.98 11.05 -11.23
N TYR A 32 5.90 10.28 -11.23
CA TYR A 32 4.65 10.70 -11.83
C TYR A 32 3.76 11.38 -10.78
N VAL A 33 3.83 12.72 -10.74
CA VAL A 33 3.04 13.52 -9.79
C VAL A 33 1.58 13.57 -10.24
N ARG A 34 0.71 13.02 -9.42
CA ARG A 34 -0.74 13.06 -9.60
C ARG A 34 -1.44 13.04 -8.24
N ALA A 35 -2.74 13.31 -8.24
CA ALA A 35 -3.54 13.15 -7.02
C ALA A 35 -3.66 11.67 -6.65
N THR A 36 -3.70 11.40 -5.35
CA THR A 36 -4.05 10.08 -4.81
C THR A 36 -5.11 10.25 -3.72
N LYS A 37 -6.11 9.35 -3.70
CA LYS A 37 -7.22 9.43 -2.76
C LYS A 37 -6.96 8.64 -1.50
N ASP A 38 -6.10 7.63 -1.57
CA ASP A 38 -5.92 6.62 -0.54
C ASP A 38 -4.44 6.48 -0.20
N VAL A 39 -4.18 5.99 1.01
CA VAL A 39 -2.91 5.36 1.35
C VAL A 39 -3.10 3.86 1.16
N ASP A 40 -2.19 3.22 0.43
CA ASP A 40 -2.20 1.76 0.21
C ASP A 40 -0.95 1.16 0.85
N ILE A 41 -1.13 0.16 1.70
CA ILE A 41 -0.01 -0.53 2.35
C ILE A 41 -0.08 -2.03 2.12
N LEU A 42 1.11 -2.66 2.05
CA LEU A 42 1.28 -4.10 2.00
C LEU A 42 1.77 -4.59 3.34
N VAL A 43 1.16 -5.65 3.85
CA VAL A 43 1.55 -6.30 5.11
C VAL A 43 1.70 -7.81 4.91
N ALA A 44 2.45 -8.46 5.81
CA ALA A 44 2.56 -9.91 5.81
C ALA A 44 1.22 -10.56 6.16
N ASP A 45 0.98 -11.74 5.61
CA ASP A 45 -0.25 -12.49 5.85
C ASP A 45 -0.03 -13.59 6.90
N THR A 46 -0.11 -13.20 8.16
CA THR A 46 -0.15 -14.12 9.30
C THR A 46 -1.28 -13.74 10.24
N PRO A 47 -1.81 -14.68 11.03
CA PRO A 47 -2.86 -14.35 12.01
C PRO A 47 -2.45 -13.25 12.99
N VAL A 48 -1.20 -13.25 13.41
CA VAL A 48 -0.66 -12.22 14.34
C VAL A 48 -0.63 -10.85 13.69
N VAL A 49 -0.16 -10.75 12.45
CA VAL A 49 -0.11 -9.47 11.71
C VAL A 49 -1.51 -8.96 11.44
N ARG A 50 -2.41 -9.82 10.99
CA ARG A 50 -3.81 -9.42 10.74
C ARG A 50 -4.46 -8.80 11.99
N ARG A 51 -4.28 -9.43 13.16
CA ARG A 51 -4.79 -8.88 14.42
C ARG A 51 -4.13 -7.57 14.79
N HIS A 52 -2.82 -7.51 14.71
CA HIS A 52 -2.05 -6.32 15.09
C HIS A 52 -2.45 -5.10 14.24
N VAL A 53 -2.57 -5.28 12.94
CA VAL A 53 -3.00 -4.22 12.02
C VAL A 53 -4.43 -3.78 12.35
N THR A 54 -5.33 -4.72 12.58
CA THR A 54 -6.74 -4.41 12.93
C THR A 54 -6.83 -3.63 14.24
N GLU A 55 -6.08 -4.02 15.26
CA GLU A 55 -6.03 -3.29 16.53
C GLU A 55 -5.53 -1.86 16.34
N ALA A 56 -4.46 -1.69 15.57
CA ALA A 56 -3.91 -0.37 15.30
C ALA A 56 -4.91 0.54 14.58
N LEU A 57 -5.67 0.00 13.63
CA LEU A 57 -6.64 0.77 12.83
C LEU A 57 -7.95 1.02 13.59
N ALA A 58 -8.38 0.11 14.44
CA ALA A 58 -9.54 0.31 15.30
C ALA A 58 -9.34 1.55 16.20
N ALA A 59 -8.11 1.82 16.63
CA ALA A 59 -7.77 3.00 17.41
C ALA A 59 -7.96 4.33 16.67
N LEU A 60 -8.07 4.30 15.34
CA LEU A 60 -8.35 5.47 14.49
C LEU A 60 -9.84 5.61 14.14
N ALA A 61 -10.72 4.96 14.88
CA ALA A 61 -12.15 4.95 14.61
C ALA A 61 -12.47 4.51 13.16
N ALA A 62 -11.72 3.54 12.64
CA ALA A 62 -11.86 3.06 11.28
C ALA A 62 -13.22 2.42 11.04
N THR A 63 -13.78 2.67 9.87
CA THR A 63 -15.01 2.03 9.39
C THR A 63 -14.75 1.37 8.03
N ARG A 64 -15.47 0.28 7.78
CA ARG A 64 -15.51 -0.33 6.45
C ARG A 64 -16.29 0.57 5.49
N LEU A 65 -16.18 0.31 4.19
CA LEU A 65 -16.92 1.09 3.19
C LEU A 65 -18.44 1.00 3.35
N ASN A 66 -18.95 -0.08 3.96
CA ASN A 66 -20.38 -0.22 4.29
C ASN A 66 -20.80 0.56 5.55
N GLY A 67 -19.88 1.30 6.18
CA GLY A 67 -20.13 2.09 7.36
C GLY A 67 -19.99 1.35 8.70
N SER A 68 -19.77 0.03 8.69
CA SER A 68 -19.62 -0.73 9.94
C SER A 68 -18.29 -0.41 10.62
N ALA A 69 -18.34 -0.18 11.95
CA ALA A 69 -17.16 0.13 12.72
C ALA A 69 -16.23 -1.09 12.84
N LEU A 70 -14.92 -0.81 12.80
CA LEU A 70 -13.90 -1.80 13.06
C LEU A 70 -13.65 -1.88 14.57
N SER A 71 -13.73 -3.08 15.14
CA SER A 71 -13.30 -3.33 16.51
C SER A 71 -11.91 -3.98 16.51
N PRO A 72 -11.18 -3.93 17.64
CA PRO A 72 -9.86 -4.57 17.72
C PRO A 72 -9.87 -6.06 17.44
N THR A 73 -11.02 -6.72 17.59
CA THR A 73 -11.17 -8.16 17.40
C THR A 73 -11.86 -8.54 16.09
N THR A 74 -12.22 -7.58 15.26
CA THR A 74 -12.84 -7.85 13.95
C THR A 74 -11.84 -8.61 13.07
N PRO A 75 -12.18 -9.81 12.57
CA PRO A 75 -11.26 -10.57 11.71
C PRO A 75 -11.01 -9.85 10.39
N MET A 76 -9.74 -9.74 10.00
CA MET A 76 -9.39 -9.22 8.69
C MET A 76 -9.74 -10.26 7.62
N PRO A 77 -10.52 -9.89 6.59
CA PRO A 77 -10.81 -10.81 5.48
C PRO A 77 -9.57 -11.04 4.61
N ASP A 78 -9.62 -12.08 3.77
CA ASP A 78 -8.50 -12.43 2.88
C ASP A 78 -8.17 -11.33 1.86
N GLN A 79 -9.14 -10.45 1.57
CA GLN A 79 -8.93 -9.30 0.70
C GLN A 79 -8.19 -8.15 1.41
N GLY A 80 -7.89 -8.26 2.69
CA GLY A 80 -7.38 -7.17 3.50
C GLY A 80 -8.47 -6.20 3.92
N TRP A 81 -8.10 -4.96 4.19
CA TRP A 81 -9.04 -3.93 4.63
C TRP A 81 -9.13 -2.79 3.62
N GLN A 82 -10.35 -2.32 3.35
CA GLN A 82 -10.63 -1.04 2.74
C GLN A 82 -11.37 -0.19 3.77
N LEU A 83 -10.71 0.82 4.30
CA LEU A 83 -11.19 1.53 5.48
C LEU A 83 -11.22 3.04 5.26
N GLN A 84 -12.22 3.67 5.88
CA GLN A 84 -12.21 5.10 6.14
C GLN A 84 -11.79 5.31 7.59
N THR A 85 -10.75 6.11 7.81
CA THR A 85 -10.32 6.50 9.15
C THR A 85 -10.59 7.98 9.37
N ARG A 86 -10.44 8.45 10.61
CA ARG A 86 -10.53 9.89 10.88
C ARG A 86 -9.43 10.71 10.20
N LEU A 87 -8.35 10.05 9.72
CA LEU A 87 -7.21 10.71 9.06
C LEU A 87 -7.21 10.50 7.55
N GLY A 88 -8.17 9.77 7.01
CA GLY A 88 -8.29 9.51 5.60
C GLY A 88 -8.51 8.04 5.28
N ARG A 89 -8.53 7.74 4.00
CA ARG A 89 -8.77 6.39 3.51
C ARG A 89 -7.49 5.56 3.47
N LEU A 90 -7.59 4.33 3.93
CA LEU A 90 -6.48 3.36 3.95
C LEU A 90 -6.94 2.03 3.38
N ASP A 91 -6.19 1.53 2.40
CA ASP A 91 -6.33 0.18 1.88
C ASP A 91 -5.16 -0.67 2.38
N VAL A 92 -5.46 -1.80 3.03
CA VAL A 92 -4.47 -2.77 3.50
C VAL A 92 -4.52 -3.99 2.61
N LEU A 93 -3.42 -4.26 1.91
CA LEU A 93 -3.26 -5.47 1.12
C LEU A 93 -2.43 -6.49 1.89
N LEU A 94 -2.88 -7.74 1.85
CA LEU A 94 -2.07 -8.86 2.33
C LEU A 94 -1.09 -9.29 1.24
N GLU A 95 0.13 -9.69 1.65
CA GLU A 95 1.16 -10.16 0.73
C GLU A 95 0.66 -11.33 -0.12
N GLY A 96 1.21 -11.43 -1.32
CA GLY A 96 1.03 -12.57 -2.20
C GLY A 96 2.24 -13.51 -2.18
N PRO A 97 2.27 -14.50 -3.08
CA PRO A 97 3.45 -15.33 -3.24
C PRO A 97 4.61 -14.50 -3.79
N PRO A 98 5.87 -14.96 -3.60
CA PRO A 98 7.02 -14.28 -4.18
C PRO A 98 6.86 -14.04 -5.70
N PRO A 99 7.29 -12.88 -6.22
CA PRO A 99 8.06 -11.82 -5.57
C PRO A 99 7.22 -10.75 -4.83
N LEU A 100 5.92 -10.96 -4.63
CA LEU A 100 5.01 -9.97 -4.03
C LEU A 100 4.76 -10.21 -2.53
N ASP A 101 5.60 -11.00 -1.89
CA ASP A 101 5.65 -11.14 -0.44
C ASP A 101 6.31 -9.92 0.20
N LEU A 102 5.99 -9.62 1.45
CA LEU A 102 6.49 -8.43 2.13
C LEU A 102 8.01 -8.39 2.19
N ALA A 103 8.67 -9.52 2.47
CA ALA A 103 10.13 -9.57 2.57
C ALA A 103 10.80 -9.19 1.24
N SER A 104 10.31 -9.71 0.12
CA SER A 104 10.83 -9.37 -1.21
C SER A 104 10.59 -7.90 -1.56
N VAL A 105 9.40 -7.38 -1.26
CA VAL A 105 9.06 -5.97 -1.53
C VAL A 105 9.89 -5.03 -0.65
N LYS A 106 10.13 -5.37 0.61
CA LYS A 106 10.98 -4.58 1.50
C LYS A 106 12.43 -4.53 1.04
N ALA A 107 12.93 -5.61 0.43
CA ALA A 107 14.35 -5.73 0.06
C ALA A 107 14.82 -4.63 -0.90
N ASP A 108 13.95 -4.15 -1.79
CA ASP A 108 14.27 -3.06 -2.71
C ASP A 108 13.43 -1.78 -2.48
N ALA A 109 12.72 -1.72 -1.36
CA ALA A 109 11.95 -0.54 -1.00
C ALA A 109 12.86 0.67 -0.76
N ILE A 110 12.32 1.85 -1.04
CA ILE A 110 13.03 3.11 -0.86
C ILE A 110 12.46 3.88 0.33
N LEU A 111 13.34 4.56 1.07
CA LEU A 111 12.93 5.41 2.18
C LEU A 111 12.54 6.79 1.66
N ARG A 112 11.34 7.22 1.97
CA ARG A 112 10.80 8.53 1.56
C ARG A 112 9.98 9.14 2.69
N THR A 113 9.70 10.42 2.55
CA THR A 113 8.85 11.16 3.49
C THR A 113 7.52 11.49 2.81
N ILE A 114 6.42 11.13 3.46
CA ILE A 114 5.06 11.48 3.03
C ILE A 114 4.47 12.40 4.12
N ASP A 115 4.17 13.64 3.75
CA ASP A 115 3.58 14.64 4.66
C ASP A 115 4.28 14.68 6.03
N GLY A 116 5.61 14.65 6.02
CA GLY A 116 6.45 14.75 7.22
C GLY A 116 6.77 13.42 7.91
N THR A 117 6.26 12.29 7.45
CA THR A 117 6.49 10.98 8.06
C THR A 117 7.36 10.11 7.16
N SER A 118 8.44 9.55 7.73
CA SER A 118 9.32 8.63 7.01
C SER A 118 8.71 7.26 6.89
N VAL A 119 8.70 6.71 5.67
CA VAL A 119 8.14 5.39 5.36
C VAL A 119 8.96 4.69 4.30
N LEU A 120 8.88 3.37 4.26
CA LEU A 120 9.35 2.58 3.13
C LEU A 120 8.29 2.56 2.05
N ILE A 121 8.71 2.86 0.82
CA ILE A 121 7.86 2.83 -0.36
C ILE A 121 8.40 1.76 -1.31
N THR A 122 7.52 1.01 -1.94
CA THR A 122 7.91 -0.04 -2.89
C THR A 122 8.85 0.49 -3.97
N GLY A 123 9.88 -0.27 -4.28
CA GLY A 123 10.75 0.02 -5.41
C GLY A 123 10.03 -0.07 -6.75
N LEU A 124 10.66 0.46 -7.78
CA LEU A 124 10.02 0.60 -9.10
C LEU A 124 9.65 -0.75 -9.72
N ALA A 125 10.50 -1.77 -9.58
CA ALA A 125 10.25 -3.09 -10.14
C ALA A 125 9.01 -3.75 -9.52
N HIS A 126 8.87 -3.68 -8.20
CA HIS A 126 7.70 -4.24 -7.50
C HIS A 126 6.45 -3.39 -7.76
N LEU A 127 6.57 -2.06 -7.81
CA LEU A 127 5.45 -1.19 -8.19
C LEU A 127 4.91 -1.58 -9.56
N THR A 128 5.80 -1.77 -10.53
CA THR A 128 5.42 -2.21 -11.88
C THR A 128 4.72 -3.56 -11.84
N ALA A 129 5.23 -4.50 -11.03
CA ALA A 129 4.62 -5.82 -10.87
C ALA A 129 3.20 -5.74 -10.30
N PHE A 130 2.99 -4.96 -9.24
CA PHE A 130 1.65 -4.75 -8.67
C PHE A 130 0.67 -4.15 -9.68
N LYS A 131 1.11 -3.15 -10.43
CA LYS A 131 0.29 -2.50 -11.45
C LYS A 131 -0.05 -3.44 -12.61
N ARG A 132 0.90 -4.25 -13.05
CA ARG A 132 0.66 -5.25 -14.08
C ARG A 132 -0.35 -6.31 -13.63
N LEU A 133 -0.21 -6.78 -12.40
CA LEU A 133 -1.12 -7.79 -11.84
C LEU A 133 -2.54 -7.24 -11.68
N ALA A 134 -2.70 -6.03 -11.20
CA ALA A 134 -4.01 -5.38 -11.06
C ALA A 134 -4.67 -5.11 -12.42
N GLY A 135 -3.91 -4.63 -13.40
CA GLY A 135 -4.30 -4.53 -14.80
C GLY A 135 -5.48 -3.62 -15.11
N ARG A 136 -5.88 -2.72 -14.18
CA ARG A 136 -6.96 -1.76 -14.43
C ARG A 136 -6.49 -0.68 -15.41
N LEU A 137 -7.44 0.04 -16.02
CA LEU A 137 -7.09 1.14 -16.92
C LEU A 137 -6.22 2.20 -16.24
N SER A 138 -6.52 2.53 -14.99
CA SER A 138 -5.73 3.47 -14.19
C SER A 138 -4.31 2.95 -13.94
N ASP A 139 -4.15 1.64 -13.73
CA ASP A 139 -2.83 1.02 -13.53
C ASP A 139 -2.00 1.07 -14.81
N ARG A 140 -2.61 0.81 -15.95
CA ARG A 140 -1.96 0.92 -17.26
C ARG A 140 -1.54 2.36 -17.57
N ALA A 141 -2.41 3.32 -17.26
CA ALA A 141 -2.10 4.74 -17.43
C ALA A 141 -0.92 5.16 -16.54
N ASP A 142 -0.88 4.71 -15.30
CA ASP A 142 0.25 4.97 -14.40
C ASP A 142 1.56 4.42 -14.97
N LEU A 143 1.56 3.20 -15.50
CA LEU A 143 2.76 2.60 -16.08
C LEU A 143 3.24 3.36 -17.32
N GLU A 144 2.33 3.76 -18.21
CA GLU A 144 2.68 4.55 -19.39
C GLU A 144 3.28 5.90 -19.00
N GLU A 145 2.69 6.59 -18.02
CA GLU A 145 3.20 7.88 -17.54
C GLU A 145 4.54 7.75 -16.85
N LEU A 146 4.77 6.69 -16.08
CA LEU A 146 6.07 6.44 -15.46
C LEU A 146 7.16 6.20 -16.51
N GLU A 147 6.88 5.41 -17.56
CA GLU A 147 7.82 5.24 -18.67
C GLU A 147 8.16 6.57 -19.36
N ARG A 148 7.12 7.39 -19.59
CA ARG A 148 7.30 8.70 -20.22
C ARG A 148 8.17 9.63 -19.36
N VAL A 149 7.88 9.71 -18.06
CA VAL A 149 8.60 10.57 -17.11
C VAL A 149 10.05 10.11 -16.95
N LEU A 150 10.28 8.80 -16.84
CA LEU A 150 11.61 8.23 -16.63
C LEU A 150 12.42 8.09 -17.94
N GLU A 151 11.76 8.27 -19.09
CA GLU A 151 12.37 8.16 -20.42
C GLU A 151 13.10 6.83 -20.63
N ARG A 152 12.54 5.74 -20.08
CA ARG A 152 13.10 4.38 -20.19
C ARG A 152 12.01 3.35 -19.94
N PRO A 153 12.21 2.10 -20.45
CA PRO A 153 11.32 1.00 -20.10
C PRO A 153 11.35 0.72 -18.59
N LEU A 154 10.20 0.34 -18.05
CA LEU A 154 10.10 -0.04 -16.65
C LEU A 154 10.73 -1.42 -16.40
N PRO A 155 11.36 -1.63 -15.24
CA PRO A 155 11.89 -2.95 -14.89
C PRO A 155 10.73 -3.95 -14.79
N ARG A 156 11.00 -5.19 -15.16
CA ARG A 156 9.99 -6.24 -15.21
C ARG A 156 10.40 -7.43 -14.36
N LEU A 157 9.69 -7.66 -13.27
CA LEU A 157 9.81 -8.87 -12.47
C LEU A 157 8.93 -9.97 -13.07
N PRO A 158 9.44 -11.19 -13.24
CA PRO A 158 8.60 -12.33 -13.61
C PRO A 158 7.53 -12.58 -12.55
N LEU A 159 6.29 -12.74 -12.99
CA LEU A 159 5.15 -13.03 -12.11
C LEU A 159 4.62 -14.41 -12.43
N PRO A 160 4.74 -15.38 -11.49
CA PRO A 160 4.17 -16.72 -11.68
C PRO A 160 2.67 -16.64 -11.97
N GLY A 161 2.22 -17.37 -12.98
CA GLY A 161 0.83 -17.36 -13.42
C GLY A 161 0.45 -16.22 -14.37
N LEU A 162 1.29 -15.20 -14.52
CA LEU A 162 1.08 -14.11 -15.48
C LEU A 162 2.09 -14.15 -16.62
N ASP A 163 3.33 -14.49 -16.32
CA ASP A 163 4.45 -14.53 -17.28
C ASP A 163 4.92 -15.95 -17.62
N ASP A 164 4.15 -16.96 -17.23
CA ASP A 164 4.47 -18.38 -17.55
C ASP A 164 4.13 -18.74 -18.99
#